data_84f9a6340b70d018f43b4a57856d6512
#
_entry.id   84f9a6340b70d018f43b4a57856d6512
#
_cell.length_a   1.000
_cell.length_b   1.000
_cell.length_c   1.000
_cell.angle_alpha   90.00
_cell.angle_beta   90.00
_cell.angle_gamma   90.00
#
_symmetry.space_group_name_H-M   'P 1'
#
loop_
_entity.id
_entity.type
_entity.pdbx_description
1 polymer ?
#
loop_
_entity_poly.entity_id
_entity_poly.type
_entity_poly.pdbx_seq_one_letter_code
_entity_poly.pdbx_strand_id
1 'polypeptide(L)'
;GIRAQMEQLAPVQAQMGPLALARSSEEHSGPHEPWFWDPTRQGGGVLSDMGCHSIAVGWYVLTPVGKPATFLEPISVSATTSLLKWGVPRYRKELLDRMGVDYAKTPAEDFCTGIVTFKNPETSQLVQAQFTNSWMYDKQGLRLAMDGLGPGYAFELNSLKSPLEIFIGDQAAEAAADTELALEKSTASRGLLAVETNEADLYGYVDEIQDAVASFQVGRDAFLNFEYGAMITKLCQAAYMSAEEGKTIYLTDKDTQAALKNYKSLISQGRGAEVLF
;
A
#
# COMPACT_ATOMS: atom_id res chain seq x y z
N GLY A 1 -6.71 7.24 13.58
CA GLY A 1 -7.00 6.13 12.71
C GLY A 1 -6.30 4.83 13.10
N ILE A 2 -5.93 3.99 12.13
CA ILE A 2 -5.34 2.64 12.36
C ILE A 2 -4.16 2.66 13.33
N ARG A 3 -3.25 3.62 13.20
CA ARG A 3 -2.06 3.71 14.07
C ARG A 3 -2.43 3.86 15.55
N ALA A 4 -3.40 4.71 15.87
CA ALA A 4 -3.88 4.89 17.24
C ALA A 4 -4.49 3.59 17.79
N GLN A 5 -5.22 2.83 16.96
CA GLN A 5 -5.74 1.53 17.38
C GLN A 5 -4.62 0.48 17.54
N MET A 6 -3.58 0.53 16.71
CA MET A 6 -2.41 -0.32 16.88
C MET A 6 -1.64 -0.01 18.16
N GLU A 7 -1.61 1.25 18.60
CA GLU A 7 -1.03 1.64 19.89
C GLU A 7 -1.79 1.01 21.06
N GLN A 8 -3.12 0.94 20.98
CA GLN A 8 -3.94 0.24 21.96
C GLN A 8 -3.71 -1.28 21.96
N LEU A 9 -3.30 -1.83 20.81
CA LEU A 9 -2.92 -3.25 20.68
C LEU A 9 -1.45 -3.53 21.08
N ALA A 10 -0.69 -2.52 21.50
CA ALA A 10 0.72 -2.72 21.87
C ALA A 10 0.95 -3.81 22.93
N PRO A 11 0.13 -3.98 23.98
CA PRO A 11 0.28 -5.09 24.93
C PRO A 11 0.08 -6.46 24.26
N VAL A 12 -0.87 -6.57 23.32
CA VAL A 12 -1.11 -7.78 22.55
C VAL A 12 0.10 -8.09 21.66
N GLN A 13 0.62 -7.08 20.96
CA GLN A 13 1.80 -7.22 20.12
C GLN A 13 3.05 -7.62 20.91
N ALA A 14 3.21 -7.10 22.12
CA ALA A 14 4.32 -7.46 23.00
C ALA A 14 4.29 -8.94 23.42
N GLN A 15 3.11 -9.51 23.61
CA GLN A 15 2.93 -10.90 24.02
C GLN A 15 2.89 -11.88 22.83
N MET A 16 2.16 -11.52 21.77
CA MET A 16 1.85 -12.41 20.65
C MET A 16 2.79 -12.21 19.46
N GLY A 17 3.46 -11.09 19.38
CA GLY A 17 4.30 -10.68 18.26
C GLY A 17 3.68 -9.60 17.39
N PRO A 18 4.50 -8.92 16.56
CA PRO A 18 4.05 -7.87 15.65
C PRO A 18 3.21 -8.42 14.49
N LEU A 19 2.59 -7.50 13.73
CA LEU A 19 1.98 -7.85 12.45
C LEU A 19 3.02 -8.49 11.52
N ALA A 20 2.62 -9.56 10.86
CA ALA A 20 3.50 -10.33 9.97
C ALA A 20 3.09 -10.24 8.50
N LEU A 21 1.81 -9.95 8.23
CA LEU A 21 1.27 -9.76 6.89
C LEU A 21 0.40 -8.50 6.86
N ALA A 22 0.64 -7.62 5.88
CA ALA A 22 -0.28 -6.58 5.49
C ALA A 22 -0.78 -6.85 4.07
N ARG A 23 -2.05 -6.56 3.81
CA ARG A 23 -2.65 -6.53 2.48
C ARG A 23 -3.28 -5.17 2.27
N SER A 24 -3.02 -4.54 1.12
CA SER A 24 -3.54 -3.23 0.81
C SER A 24 -3.98 -3.15 -0.64
N SER A 25 -5.06 -2.44 -0.89
CA SER A 25 -5.51 -2.14 -2.24
C SER A 25 -6.12 -0.75 -2.33
N GLU A 26 -5.90 -0.11 -3.47
CA GLU A 26 -6.57 1.11 -3.88
C GLU A 26 -7.10 0.92 -5.29
N GLU A 27 -8.40 1.17 -5.50
CA GLU A 27 -9.07 0.87 -6.74
C GLU A 27 -10.16 1.90 -7.06
N HIS A 28 -10.20 2.34 -8.31
CA HIS A 28 -11.26 3.17 -8.89
C HIS A 28 -11.43 2.91 -10.39
N SER A 29 -12.29 3.66 -11.08
CA SER A 29 -12.63 3.43 -12.49
C SER A 29 -11.63 4.02 -13.49
N GLY A 30 -10.55 4.61 -13.03
CA GLY A 30 -9.51 5.29 -13.80
C GLY A 30 -9.44 6.79 -13.50
N PRO A 31 -8.30 7.45 -13.81
CA PRO A 31 -8.07 8.85 -13.55
C PRO A 31 -9.03 9.79 -14.30
N HIS A 32 -9.24 11.00 -13.76
CA HIS A 32 -10.11 12.01 -14.35
C HIS A 32 -9.39 12.89 -15.36
N GLU A 33 -8.07 13.05 -15.24
CA GLU A 33 -7.28 13.93 -16.09
C GLU A 33 -6.53 13.16 -17.19
N PRO A 34 -6.52 13.63 -18.46
CA PRO A 34 -5.92 12.92 -19.57
C PRO A 34 -4.44 12.59 -19.40
N TRP A 35 -3.67 13.44 -18.72
CA TRP A 35 -2.23 13.25 -18.55
C TRP A 35 -1.87 12.05 -17.67
N PHE A 36 -2.77 11.62 -16.78
CA PHE A 36 -2.58 10.40 -15.98
C PHE A 36 -2.62 9.13 -16.84
N TRP A 37 -3.33 9.17 -17.98
CA TRP A 37 -3.40 8.03 -18.90
C TRP A 37 -2.19 7.95 -19.83
N ASP A 38 -1.38 9.01 -19.91
CA ASP A 38 -0.15 9.03 -20.71
C ASP A 38 1.02 8.54 -19.85
N PRO A 39 1.51 7.30 -20.08
CA PRO A 39 2.57 6.71 -19.24
C PRO A 39 3.89 7.48 -19.33
N THR A 40 4.13 8.24 -20.40
CA THR A 40 5.35 9.03 -20.56
C THR A 40 5.35 10.31 -19.72
N ARG A 41 4.15 10.76 -19.32
CA ARG A 41 3.96 11.95 -18.47
C ARG A 41 3.76 11.58 -17.01
N GLN A 42 2.99 10.52 -16.76
CA GLN A 42 2.65 10.06 -15.41
C GLN A 42 3.74 9.13 -14.82
N GLY A 43 4.54 8.48 -15.69
CA GLY A 43 5.63 7.59 -15.27
C GLY A 43 5.27 6.11 -15.25
N GLY A 44 4.08 5.75 -15.73
CA GLY A 44 3.54 4.39 -15.80
C GLY A 44 2.03 4.40 -15.89
N GLY A 45 1.38 3.38 -15.39
CA GLY A 45 -0.06 3.27 -15.23
C GLY A 45 -0.47 3.22 -13.76
N VAL A 46 -1.35 2.28 -13.42
CA VAL A 46 -1.92 2.16 -12.07
C VAL A 46 -0.90 1.90 -10.96
N LEU A 47 0.21 1.22 -11.27
CA LEU A 47 1.28 0.99 -10.30
C LEU A 47 1.97 2.30 -9.90
N SER A 48 2.24 3.18 -10.86
CA SER A 48 2.82 4.49 -10.58
C SER A 48 1.82 5.43 -9.90
N ASP A 49 0.53 5.36 -10.27
CA ASP A 49 -0.54 6.19 -9.71
C ASP A 49 -0.89 5.80 -8.27
N MET A 50 -1.25 4.55 -8.06
CA MET A 50 -1.82 4.07 -6.80
C MET A 50 -1.00 2.99 -6.09
N GLY A 51 -0.12 2.27 -6.82
CA GLY A 51 0.73 1.25 -6.23
C GLY A 51 1.67 1.82 -5.16
N CYS A 52 2.12 3.07 -5.33
CA CYS A 52 2.91 3.79 -4.34
C CYS A 52 2.15 3.92 -2.99
N HIS A 53 0.85 4.22 -3.02
CA HIS A 53 0.02 4.30 -1.81
C HIS A 53 -0.11 2.94 -1.13
N SER A 54 -0.45 1.90 -1.89
CA SER A 54 -0.63 0.56 -1.33
C SER A 54 0.66 -0.03 -0.76
N ILE A 55 1.81 0.19 -1.43
CA ILE A 55 3.13 -0.20 -0.91
C ILE A 55 3.47 0.57 0.36
N ALA A 56 3.25 1.89 0.36
CA ALA A 56 3.50 2.73 1.52
C ALA A 56 2.64 2.31 2.73
N VAL A 57 1.33 2.13 2.53
CA VAL A 57 0.43 1.68 3.59
C VAL A 57 0.84 0.33 4.14
N GLY A 58 1.17 -0.63 3.28
CA GLY A 58 1.62 -1.96 3.71
C GLY A 58 2.88 -1.89 4.59
N TRP A 59 3.87 -1.10 4.20
CA TRP A 59 5.08 -0.89 4.99
C TRP A 59 4.79 -0.18 6.31
N TYR A 60 4.01 0.92 6.25
CA TYR A 60 3.59 1.68 7.43
C TYR A 60 2.90 0.82 8.48
N VAL A 61 1.95 -0.02 8.04
CA VAL A 61 1.18 -0.90 8.91
C VAL A 61 2.06 -1.97 9.58
N LEU A 62 3.00 -2.56 8.83
CA LEU A 62 3.92 -3.57 9.36
C LEU A 62 4.99 -2.99 10.29
N THR A 63 5.31 -1.70 10.17
CA THR A 63 6.32 -1.05 11.03
C THR A 63 5.82 -1.01 12.47
N PRO A 64 6.56 -1.59 13.44
CA PRO A 64 6.15 -1.60 14.83
C PRO A 64 5.92 -0.18 15.39
N VAL A 65 4.97 -0.06 16.31
CA VAL A 65 4.67 1.22 16.98
C VAL A 65 5.92 1.75 17.68
N GLY A 66 6.18 3.05 17.55
CA GLY A 66 7.35 3.71 18.13
C GLY A 66 8.65 3.60 17.33
N LYS A 67 8.65 2.86 16.21
CA LYS A 67 9.82 2.79 15.29
C LYS A 67 9.65 3.79 14.13
N PRO A 68 10.76 4.27 13.53
CA PRO A 68 10.73 5.10 12.31
C PRO A 68 9.99 4.41 11.15
N ALA A 69 9.41 5.17 10.23
CA ALA A 69 8.70 4.60 9.07
C ALA A 69 9.58 3.67 8.21
N THR A 70 10.89 3.96 8.15
CA THR A 70 11.89 3.17 7.40
C THR A 70 12.52 2.03 8.21
N PHE A 71 11.99 1.71 9.40
CA PHE A 71 12.60 0.73 10.32
C PHE A 71 12.75 -0.67 9.70
N LEU A 72 11.75 -1.16 9.00
CA LEU A 72 11.82 -2.45 8.33
C LEU A 72 12.67 -2.35 7.06
N GLU A 73 13.60 -3.27 6.88
CA GLU A 73 14.48 -3.32 5.71
C GLU A 73 13.79 -4.02 4.53
N PRO A 74 13.57 -3.36 3.38
CA PRO A 74 13.01 -4.03 2.21
C PRO A 74 14.04 -4.99 1.60
N ILE A 75 13.65 -6.26 1.45
CA ILE A 75 14.52 -7.35 0.96
C ILE A 75 14.26 -7.69 -0.49
N SER A 76 12.99 -7.81 -0.88
CA SER A 76 12.65 -8.19 -2.25
C SER A 76 11.26 -7.71 -2.65
N VAL A 77 11.07 -7.59 -3.97
CA VAL A 77 9.78 -7.28 -4.59
C VAL A 77 9.48 -8.32 -5.67
N SER A 78 8.26 -8.86 -5.65
CA SER A 78 7.72 -9.69 -6.73
C SER A 78 6.38 -9.09 -7.16
N ALA A 79 6.21 -8.78 -8.45
CA ALA A 79 5.02 -8.12 -8.95
C ALA A 79 4.67 -8.53 -10.36
N THR A 80 3.41 -8.31 -10.73
CA THR A 80 2.89 -8.42 -12.09
C THR A 80 2.07 -7.18 -12.44
N THR A 81 2.10 -6.81 -13.71
CA THR A 81 1.27 -5.75 -14.30
C THR A 81 0.47 -6.30 -15.47
N SER A 82 -0.70 -5.76 -15.73
CA SER A 82 -1.55 -6.20 -16.84
C SER A 82 -2.42 -5.05 -17.35
N LEU A 83 -2.86 -5.15 -18.59
CA LEU A 83 -3.84 -4.28 -19.19
C LEU A 83 -5.12 -5.10 -19.44
N LEU A 84 -6.05 -5.08 -18.51
CA LEU A 84 -7.21 -5.98 -18.46
C LEU A 84 -8.47 -5.35 -19.04
N LYS A 85 -8.88 -4.17 -18.56
CA LYS A 85 -10.10 -3.46 -19.01
C LYS A 85 -9.81 -2.52 -20.15
N TRP A 86 -8.90 -1.58 -19.95
CA TRP A 86 -8.66 -0.49 -20.89
C TRP A 86 -7.88 -0.92 -22.14
N GLY A 87 -7.39 -2.18 -22.18
CA GLY A 87 -6.88 -2.86 -23.38
C GLY A 87 -7.95 -3.43 -24.31
N VAL A 88 -9.18 -3.61 -23.84
CA VAL A 88 -10.29 -4.14 -24.63
C VAL A 88 -10.75 -3.10 -25.67
N PRO A 89 -11.01 -3.47 -26.93
CA PRO A 89 -11.32 -2.51 -28.01
C PRO A 89 -12.40 -1.48 -27.69
N ARG A 90 -13.47 -1.89 -27.01
CA ARG A 90 -14.56 -0.99 -26.58
C ARG A 90 -14.04 0.11 -25.63
N TYR A 91 -13.28 -0.26 -24.63
CA TYR A 91 -12.78 0.68 -23.62
C TYR A 91 -11.62 1.54 -24.16
N ARG A 92 -10.79 1.00 -25.06
CA ARG A 92 -9.79 1.80 -25.78
C ARG A 92 -10.46 2.92 -26.59
N LYS A 93 -11.56 2.59 -27.29
CA LYS A 93 -12.33 3.60 -28.03
C LYS A 93 -12.92 4.64 -27.09
N GLU A 94 -13.49 4.23 -25.97
CA GLU A 94 -14.02 5.14 -24.94
C GLU A 94 -12.92 6.08 -24.39
N LEU A 95 -11.74 5.55 -24.10
CA LEU A 95 -10.60 6.32 -23.60
C LEU A 95 -10.14 7.35 -24.63
N LEU A 96 -10.03 6.94 -25.90
CA LEU A 96 -9.68 7.84 -27.01
C LEU A 96 -10.72 8.95 -27.18
N ASP A 97 -12.02 8.61 -27.19
CA ASP A 97 -13.11 9.57 -27.38
C ASP A 97 -13.22 10.59 -26.23
N ARG A 98 -12.98 10.13 -24.97
CA ARG A 98 -13.15 10.97 -23.78
C ARG A 98 -11.88 11.74 -23.39
N MET A 99 -10.72 11.11 -23.50
CA MET A 99 -9.45 11.62 -22.96
C MET A 99 -8.44 11.97 -24.06
N GLY A 100 -8.69 11.60 -25.31
CA GLY A 100 -7.75 11.79 -26.41
C GLY A 100 -6.51 10.89 -26.35
N VAL A 101 -6.55 9.84 -25.52
CA VAL A 101 -5.43 8.90 -25.29
C VAL A 101 -5.66 7.60 -26.04
N ASP A 102 -4.69 7.19 -26.82
CA ASP A 102 -4.75 6.00 -27.68
C ASP A 102 -3.93 4.85 -27.11
N TYR A 103 -4.55 3.95 -26.36
CA TYR A 103 -3.90 2.74 -25.82
C TYR A 103 -3.59 1.66 -26.86
N ALA A 104 -3.92 1.89 -28.14
CA ALA A 104 -3.34 1.08 -29.21
C ALA A 104 -1.88 1.47 -29.51
N LYS A 105 -1.48 2.69 -29.18
CA LYS A 105 -0.13 3.23 -29.43
C LYS A 105 0.74 3.25 -28.18
N THR A 106 0.22 3.76 -27.09
CA THR A 106 0.94 3.96 -25.83
C THR A 106 0.15 3.37 -24.64
N PRO A 107 0.02 2.03 -24.57
CA PRO A 107 -0.71 1.40 -23.47
C PRO A 107 0.05 1.53 -22.16
N ALA A 108 -0.71 1.68 -21.08
CA ALA A 108 -0.23 1.54 -19.71
C ALA A 108 -1.05 0.46 -18.99
N GLU A 109 -0.49 -0.10 -17.95
CA GLU A 109 -1.18 -1.08 -17.13
C GLU A 109 -2.33 -0.46 -16.34
N ASP A 110 -3.46 -1.16 -16.27
CA ASP A 110 -4.66 -0.80 -15.49
C ASP A 110 -4.87 -1.73 -14.28
N PHE A 111 -3.97 -2.69 -14.13
CA PHE A 111 -3.91 -3.62 -13.01
C PHE A 111 -2.47 -3.91 -12.63
N CYS A 112 -2.20 -3.94 -11.31
CA CYS A 112 -0.97 -4.48 -10.75
C CYS A 112 -1.23 -5.19 -9.43
N THR A 113 -0.41 -6.20 -9.14
CA THR A 113 -0.36 -6.84 -7.84
C THR A 113 1.05 -7.31 -7.54
N GLY A 114 1.39 -7.38 -6.26
CA GLY A 114 2.71 -7.84 -5.86
C GLY A 114 2.88 -7.99 -4.36
N ILE A 115 4.08 -8.39 -3.98
CA ILE A 115 4.50 -8.60 -2.60
C ILE A 115 5.86 -7.94 -2.41
N VAL A 116 5.97 -7.14 -1.35
CA VAL A 116 7.23 -6.65 -0.83
C VAL A 116 7.56 -7.44 0.44
N THR A 117 8.72 -8.08 0.48
CA THR A 117 9.23 -8.74 1.67
C THR A 117 10.15 -7.78 2.42
N PHE A 118 9.88 -7.61 3.70
CA PHE A 118 10.71 -6.82 4.62
C PHE A 118 11.34 -7.73 5.67
N LYS A 119 12.45 -7.27 6.23
CA LYS A 119 13.12 -7.89 7.37
C LYS A 119 13.09 -6.93 8.57
N ASN A 120 12.70 -7.44 9.71
CA ASN A 120 12.88 -6.72 10.97
C ASN A 120 14.35 -6.80 11.38
N PRO A 121 15.09 -5.68 11.50
CA PRO A 121 16.51 -5.68 11.80
C PRO A 121 16.84 -6.18 13.22
N GLU A 122 15.90 -6.06 14.16
CA GLU A 122 16.10 -6.48 15.56
C GLU A 122 15.87 -7.97 15.76
N THR A 123 14.87 -8.55 15.07
CA THR A 123 14.46 -9.95 15.27
C THR A 123 14.87 -10.87 14.13
N SER A 124 15.29 -10.30 12.99
CA SER A 124 15.52 -11.01 11.72
C SER A 124 14.25 -11.66 11.13
N GLN A 125 13.09 -11.44 11.71
CA GLN A 125 11.82 -11.94 11.19
C GLN A 125 11.51 -11.30 9.83
N LEU A 126 11.07 -12.12 8.89
CA LEU A 126 10.52 -11.64 7.61
C LEU A 126 9.03 -11.37 7.75
N VAL A 127 8.59 -10.22 7.21
CA VAL A 127 7.20 -9.81 7.13
C VAL A 127 6.87 -9.42 5.70
N GLN A 128 5.60 -9.51 5.31
CA GLN A 128 5.19 -9.31 3.92
C GLN A 128 4.09 -8.27 3.79
N ALA A 129 4.26 -7.35 2.83
CA ALA A 129 3.23 -6.42 2.38
C ALA A 129 2.77 -6.83 0.98
N GLN A 130 1.53 -7.26 0.86
CA GLN A 130 0.88 -7.56 -0.40
C GLN A 130 0.10 -6.33 -0.87
N PHE A 131 0.23 -5.96 -2.15
CA PHE A 131 -0.50 -4.85 -2.73
C PHE A 131 -1.25 -5.26 -3.99
N THR A 132 -2.37 -4.59 -4.26
CA THR A 132 -3.17 -4.76 -5.48
C THR A 132 -3.83 -3.43 -5.83
N ASN A 133 -3.69 -2.99 -7.08
CA ASN A 133 -4.28 -1.74 -7.56
C ASN A 133 -4.94 -1.93 -8.92
N SER A 134 -6.03 -1.20 -9.17
CA SER A 134 -6.80 -1.39 -10.39
C SER A 134 -7.57 -0.12 -10.80
N TRP A 135 -7.53 0.19 -12.10
CA TRP A 135 -8.41 1.17 -12.73
C TRP A 135 -9.68 0.52 -13.34
N MET A 136 -10.11 -0.61 -12.74
CA MET A 136 -11.27 -1.37 -13.23
C MET A 136 -12.48 -1.33 -12.31
N TYR A 137 -12.39 -0.66 -11.17
CA TYR A 137 -13.42 -0.66 -10.16
C TYR A 137 -14.49 0.39 -10.48
N ASP A 138 -15.56 -0.04 -11.18
CA ASP A 138 -16.61 0.87 -11.70
C ASP A 138 -17.64 1.29 -10.64
N LYS A 139 -17.61 0.75 -9.43
CA LYS A 139 -18.45 1.23 -8.34
C LYS A 139 -18.03 2.65 -7.98
N GLN A 140 -19.02 3.54 -7.79
CA GLN A 140 -18.75 4.92 -7.41
C GLN A 140 -17.94 4.99 -6.12
N GLY A 141 -16.95 5.88 -6.11
CA GLY A 141 -16.05 6.15 -5.00
C GLY A 141 -14.69 5.47 -5.15
N LEU A 142 -13.78 5.84 -4.26
CA LEU A 142 -12.45 5.28 -4.14
C LEU A 142 -12.47 4.13 -3.12
N ARG A 143 -12.16 2.92 -3.58
CA ARG A 143 -12.03 1.77 -2.69
C ARG A 143 -10.61 1.73 -2.11
N LEU A 144 -10.49 2.05 -0.83
CA LEU A 144 -9.31 1.76 -0.04
C LEU A 144 -9.60 0.55 0.84
N ALA A 145 -8.83 -0.52 0.70
CA ALA A 145 -8.95 -1.68 1.57
C ALA A 145 -7.57 -2.07 2.10
N MET A 146 -7.50 -2.38 3.38
CA MET A 146 -6.27 -2.83 4.02
C MET A 146 -6.57 -3.80 5.16
N ASP A 147 -5.76 -4.84 5.25
CA ASP A 147 -5.78 -5.80 6.34
C ASP A 147 -4.39 -5.88 6.97
N GLY A 148 -4.34 -6.13 8.25
CA GLY A 148 -3.13 -6.48 8.96
C GLY A 148 -3.35 -7.73 9.80
N LEU A 149 -2.47 -8.72 9.65
CA LEU A 149 -2.55 -9.99 10.35
C LEU A 149 -1.31 -10.19 11.22
N GLY A 150 -1.56 -10.42 12.49
CA GLY A 150 -0.58 -10.82 13.49
C GLY A 150 -0.95 -12.15 14.12
N PRO A 151 -0.07 -12.73 14.98
CA PRO A 151 -0.41 -13.92 15.74
C PRO A 151 -1.58 -13.65 16.70
N GLY A 152 -2.72 -14.28 16.47
CA GLY A 152 -3.90 -14.18 17.33
C GLY A 152 -4.72 -12.89 17.22
N TYR A 153 -4.36 -11.97 16.32
CA TYR A 153 -5.11 -10.73 16.09
C TYR A 153 -5.02 -10.28 14.63
N ALA A 154 -6.01 -9.51 14.19
CA ALA A 154 -6.06 -8.92 12.86
C ALA A 154 -6.85 -7.62 12.88
N PHE A 155 -6.69 -6.80 11.85
CA PHE A 155 -7.62 -5.71 11.56
C PHE A 155 -8.00 -5.71 10.07
N GLU A 156 -9.15 -5.15 9.75
CA GLU A 156 -9.61 -4.91 8.40
C GLU A 156 -10.21 -3.51 8.30
N LEU A 157 -9.93 -2.82 7.17
CA LEU A 157 -10.55 -1.56 6.80
C LEU A 157 -10.97 -1.63 5.34
N ASN A 158 -12.18 -1.13 5.04
CA ASN A 158 -12.64 -0.95 3.66
C ASN A 158 -13.50 0.31 3.57
N SER A 159 -13.04 1.33 2.85
CA SER A 159 -13.68 2.65 2.75
C SER A 159 -15.12 2.64 2.20
N LEU A 160 -15.52 1.59 1.48
CA LEU A 160 -16.84 1.49 0.85
C LEU A 160 -17.79 0.51 1.54
N LYS A 161 -17.36 -0.19 2.58
CA LYS A 161 -18.17 -1.23 3.21
C LYS A 161 -18.50 -0.96 4.66
N SER A 162 -17.50 -0.61 5.45
CA SER A 162 -17.68 -0.56 6.89
C SER A 162 -16.55 0.20 7.56
N PRO A 163 -16.78 0.64 8.79
CA PRO A 163 -15.75 1.12 9.66
C PRO A 163 -14.62 0.09 9.82
N LEU A 164 -13.50 0.52 10.41
CA LEU A 164 -12.41 -0.35 10.82
C LEU A 164 -12.93 -1.47 11.73
N GLU A 165 -12.57 -2.69 11.42
CA GLU A 165 -12.87 -3.87 12.22
C GLU A 165 -11.59 -4.46 12.81
N ILE A 166 -11.61 -4.85 14.07
CA ILE A 166 -10.51 -5.51 14.77
C ILE A 166 -10.98 -6.88 15.24
N PHE A 167 -10.25 -7.92 14.89
CA PHE A 167 -10.48 -9.26 15.41
C PHE A 167 -9.42 -9.62 16.46
N ILE A 168 -9.85 -10.13 17.59
CA ILE A 168 -8.99 -10.60 18.68
C ILE A 168 -9.34 -12.05 19.02
N GLY A 169 -8.40 -12.97 18.82
CA GLY A 169 -8.55 -14.37 19.20
C GLY A 169 -8.42 -14.60 20.70
N ASP A 170 -8.82 -15.80 21.17
CA ASP A 170 -8.92 -16.10 22.61
C ASP A 170 -7.65 -15.81 23.43
N GLN A 171 -6.49 -16.23 22.96
CA GLN A 171 -5.21 -15.99 23.66
C GLN A 171 -4.81 -14.51 23.70
N ALA A 172 -5.11 -13.78 22.60
CA ALA A 172 -4.83 -12.36 22.51
C ALA A 172 -5.82 -11.53 23.37
N ALA A 173 -7.06 -12.00 23.59
CA ALA A 173 -8.03 -11.36 24.43
C ALA A 173 -7.61 -11.33 25.92
N GLU A 174 -6.91 -12.35 26.40
CA GLU A 174 -6.33 -12.37 27.75
C GLU A 174 -5.24 -11.29 27.91
N ALA A 175 -4.42 -11.10 26.87
CA ALA A 175 -3.39 -10.05 26.85
C ALA A 175 -3.97 -8.63 26.76
N ALA A 176 -5.17 -8.47 26.22
CA ALA A 176 -5.85 -7.19 26.05
C ALA A 176 -6.79 -6.83 27.24
N ALA A 177 -6.99 -7.73 28.19
CA ALA A 177 -8.01 -7.60 29.25
C ALA A 177 -7.94 -6.30 30.06
N ASP A 178 -6.74 -5.73 30.24
CA ASP A 178 -6.50 -4.50 30.98
C ASP A 178 -6.37 -3.26 30.08
N THR A 179 -6.70 -3.36 28.78
CA THR A 179 -6.61 -2.23 27.85
C THR A 179 -7.90 -1.43 27.79
N GLU A 180 -7.82 -0.13 27.47
CA GLU A 180 -8.98 0.74 27.25
C GLU A 180 -9.90 0.17 26.16
N LEU A 181 -9.33 -0.49 25.14
CA LEU A 181 -10.06 -1.18 24.09
C LEU A 181 -11.00 -2.27 24.63
N ALA A 182 -10.55 -3.05 25.61
CA ALA A 182 -11.36 -4.08 26.26
C ALA A 182 -12.41 -3.51 27.19
N LEU A 183 -12.10 -2.39 27.88
CA LEU A 183 -13.01 -1.72 28.83
C LEU A 183 -14.17 -1.02 28.10
N GLU A 184 -13.90 -0.30 27.02
CA GLU A 184 -14.94 0.37 26.23
C GLU A 184 -15.88 -0.61 25.51
N LYS A 185 -15.38 -1.82 25.19
CA LYS A 185 -16.08 -2.82 24.39
C LYS A 185 -16.32 -4.12 25.16
N SER A 186 -16.60 -4.00 26.44
CA SER A 186 -16.74 -5.12 27.39
C SER A 186 -17.77 -6.19 27.02
N THR A 187 -18.66 -5.92 26.08
CA THR A 187 -19.61 -6.90 25.53
C THR A 187 -19.05 -7.73 24.37
N ALA A 188 -17.87 -7.36 23.83
CA ALA A 188 -17.23 -8.02 22.71
C ALA A 188 -15.74 -8.30 23.00
N SER A 189 -15.45 -8.91 24.14
CA SER A 189 -14.09 -9.27 24.56
C SER A 189 -13.44 -10.33 23.66
N ARG A 190 -14.19 -10.94 22.76
CA ARG A 190 -13.75 -11.96 21.81
C ARG A 190 -14.42 -11.73 20.46
N GLY A 191 -13.69 -11.91 19.37
CA GLY A 191 -14.22 -11.84 18.04
C GLY A 191 -14.07 -10.48 17.39
N LEU A 192 -15.08 -10.05 16.64
CA LEU A 192 -15.05 -8.86 15.80
C LEU A 192 -15.48 -7.61 16.54
N LEU A 193 -14.63 -6.59 16.52
CA LEU A 193 -14.88 -5.26 17.11
C LEU A 193 -15.02 -4.23 15.98
N ALA A 194 -16.16 -3.53 15.93
CA ALA A 194 -16.36 -2.41 15.01
C ALA A 194 -15.80 -1.12 15.60
N VAL A 195 -15.07 -0.34 14.80
CA VAL A 195 -14.53 0.96 15.16
C VAL A 195 -15.17 2.02 14.28
N GLU A 196 -15.91 2.96 14.85
CA GLU A 196 -16.50 4.06 14.11
C GLU A 196 -15.43 5.11 13.75
N THR A 197 -15.38 5.53 12.49
CA THR A 197 -14.47 6.57 11.98
C THR A 197 -15.20 7.55 11.08
N ASN A 198 -14.78 8.82 11.10
CA ASN A 198 -15.24 9.78 10.10
C ASN A 198 -14.31 9.75 8.85
N GLU A 199 -14.77 10.29 7.73
CA GLU A 199 -14.06 10.21 6.45
C GLU A 199 -12.70 10.94 6.46
N ALA A 200 -12.62 12.12 7.08
CA ALA A 200 -11.38 12.89 7.17
C ALA A 200 -10.30 12.15 7.98
N ASP A 201 -10.71 11.50 9.07
CA ASP A 201 -9.82 10.68 9.89
C ASP A 201 -9.47 9.36 9.19
N LEU A 202 -10.41 8.80 8.42
CA LEU A 202 -10.19 7.56 7.67
C LEU A 202 -9.03 7.67 6.67
N TYR A 203 -8.96 8.80 5.95
CA TYR A 203 -7.89 9.04 4.97
C TYR A 203 -6.57 9.53 5.60
N GLY A 204 -6.58 9.94 6.87
CA GLY A 204 -5.38 10.32 7.62
C GLY A 204 -4.75 11.65 7.23
N TYR A 205 -5.38 12.47 6.40
CA TYR A 205 -4.83 13.77 5.95
C TYR A 205 -4.55 14.74 7.10
N VAL A 206 -5.46 14.77 8.08
CA VAL A 206 -5.32 15.67 9.23
C VAL A 206 -4.08 15.31 10.06
N ASP A 207 -3.92 14.03 10.38
CA ASP A 207 -2.80 13.52 11.18
C ASP A 207 -1.46 13.73 10.47
N GLU A 208 -1.41 13.48 9.15
CA GLU A 208 -0.20 13.66 8.34
C GLU A 208 0.26 15.13 8.34
N ILE A 209 -0.67 16.05 8.07
CA ILE A 209 -0.37 17.49 8.06
C ILE A 209 0.03 17.99 9.46
N GLN A 210 -0.64 17.53 10.51
CA GLN A 210 -0.29 17.90 11.88
C GLN A 210 1.12 17.42 12.25
N ASP A 211 1.49 16.17 11.91
CA ASP A 211 2.86 15.68 12.15
C ASP A 211 3.88 16.46 11.34
N ALA A 212 3.63 16.76 10.07
CA ALA A 212 4.52 17.53 9.23
C ALA A 212 4.77 18.95 9.80
N VAL A 213 3.70 19.66 10.19
CA VAL A 213 3.81 21.01 10.76
C VAL A 213 4.53 21.00 12.11
N ALA A 214 4.15 20.07 13.02
CA ALA A 214 4.79 19.96 14.33
C ALA A 214 6.26 19.60 14.22
N SER A 215 6.62 18.73 13.27
CA SER A 215 8.00 18.33 13.00
C SER A 215 8.83 19.50 12.47
N PHE A 216 8.28 20.25 11.52
CA PHE A 216 8.92 21.42 10.95
C PHE A 216 9.19 22.50 12.03
N GLN A 217 8.24 22.74 12.93
CA GLN A 217 8.39 23.74 14.02
C GLN A 217 9.57 23.44 14.96
N VAL A 218 9.91 22.19 15.16
CA VAL A 218 11.00 21.77 16.06
C VAL A 218 12.27 21.30 15.33
N GLY A 219 12.30 21.43 14.01
CA GLY A 219 13.47 21.10 13.20
C GLY A 219 13.77 19.58 13.14
N ARG A 220 12.77 18.73 13.22
CA ARG A 220 12.88 17.28 13.02
C ARG A 220 12.18 16.83 11.76
N ASP A 221 12.49 15.64 11.27
CA ASP A 221 11.77 15.02 10.17
C ASP A 221 10.36 14.62 10.60
N ALA A 222 9.40 14.73 9.67
CA ALA A 222 8.07 14.13 9.82
C ALA A 222 8.18 12.60 9.82
N PHE A 223 7.17 11.90 10.34
CA PHE A 223 7.16 10.44 10.37
C PHE A 223 7.20 9.86 8.94
N LEU A 224 6.39 10.40 8.02
CA LEU A 224 6.45 10.09 6.59
C LEU A 224 7.28 11.18 5.88
N ASN A 225 8.59 11.02 5.91
CA ASN A 225 9.54 11.98 5.34
C ASN A 225 9.92 11.67 3.89
N PHE A 226 10.78 12.51 3.29
CA PHE A 226 11.26 12.33 1.92
C PHE A 226 12.11 11.06 1.73
N GLU A 227 12.81 10.59 2.75
CA GLU A 227 13.54 9.32 2.68
C GLU A 227 12.58 8.15 2.48
N TYR A 228 11.48 8.13 3.26
CA TYR A 228 10.40 7.16 3.09
C TYR A 228 9.80 7.23 1.68
N GLY A 229 9.47 8.44 1.20
CA GLY A 229 8.94 8.64 -0.15
C GLY A 229 9.89 8.18 -1.26
N ALA A 230 11.19 8.46 -1.12
CA ALA A 230 12.20 7.98 -2.07
C ALA A 230 12.32 6.45 -2.08
N MET A 231 12.22 5.82 -0.92
CA MET A 231 12.21 4.36 -0.81
C MET A 231 10.95 3.75 -1.42
N ILE A 232 9.77 4.34 -1.24
CA ILE A 232 8.53 3.91 -1.90
C ILE A 232 8.68 3.99 -3.43
N THR A 233 9.21 5.09 -3.96
CA THR A 233 9.49 5.24 -5.39
C THR A 233 10.42 4.12 -5.90
N LYS A 234 11.47 3.80 -5.15
CA LYS A 234 12.38 2.69 -5.47
C LYS A 234 11.66 1.34 -5.47
N LEU A 235 10.75 1.10 -4.54
CA LEU A 235 9.94 -0.13 -4.49
C LEU A 235 8.98 -0.23 -5.68
N CYS A 236 8.37 0.88 -6.12
CA CYS A 236 7.56 0.91 -7.35
C CYS A 236 8.41 0.58 -8.58
N GLN A 237 9.63 1.14 -8.70
CA GLN A 237 10.53 0.81 -9.81
C GLN A 237 10.97 -0.67 -9.77
N ALA A 238 11.22 -1.22 -8.59
CA ALA A 238 11.51 -2.64 -8.43
C ALA A 238 10.31 -3.54 -8.79
N ALA A 239 9.08 -3.07 -8.54
CA ALA A 239 7.86 -3.77 -8.96
C ALA A 239 7.70 -3.78 -10.49
N TYR A 240 7.95 -2.65 -11.17
CA TYR A 240 8.00 -2.63 -12.63
C TYR A 240 9.08 -3.57 -13.17
N MET A 241 10.30 -3.49 -12.64
CA MET A 241 11.40 -4.38 -13.04
C MET A 241 11.03 -5.85 -12.84
N SER A 242 10.39 -6.19 -11.71
CA SER A 242 9.91 -7.54 -11.45
C SER A 242 8.88 -8.02 -12.49
N ALA A 243 7.91 -7.16 -12.82
CA ALA A 243 6.88 -7.47 -13.80
C ALA A 243 7.46 -7.65 -15.21
N GLU A 244 8.39 -6.78 -15.62
CA GLU A 244 9.03 -6.81 -16.94
C GLU A 244 10.00 -8.00 -17.12
N GLU A 245 10.73 -8.36 -16.06
CA GLU A 245 11.68 -9.47 -16.09
C GLU A 245 11.08 -10.83 -15.69
N GLY A 246 9.84 -10.84 -15.19
CA GLY A 246 9.15 -12.06 -14.75
C GLY A 246 9.82 -12.77 -13.58
N LYS A 247 10.51 -12.02 -12.71
CA LYS A 247 11.26 -12.57 -11.56
C LYS A 247 11.17 -11.70 -10.31
N THR A 248 11.48 -12.30 -9.16
CA THR A 248 11.66 -11.55 -7.92
C THR A 248 12.93 -10.69 -7.98
N ILE A 249 12.80 -9.42 -7.61
CA ILE A 249 13.91 -8.46 -7.52
C ILE A 249 14.41 -8.40 -6.09
N TYR A 250 15.66 -8.81 -5.87
CA TYR A 250 16.30 -8.79 -4.56
C TYR A 250 17.03 -7.47 -4.35
N LEU A 251 16.53 -6.65 -3.43
CA LEU A 251 17.05 -5.31 -3.14
C LEU A 251 18.37 -5.32 -2.37
N THR A 252 18.74 -6.46 -1.82
CA THR A 252 20.02 -6.68 -1.15
C THR A 252 21.17 -6.93 -2.11
N ASP A 253 20.87 -7.26 -3.38
CA ASP A 253 21.87 -7.46 -4.42
C ASP A 253 22.43 -6.14 -4.94
N LYS A 254 23.76 -6.01 -5.04
CA LYS A 254 24.46 -4.80 -5.44
C LYS A 254 24.21 -4.42 -6.90
N ASP A 255 24.14 -5.42 -7.78
CA ASP A 255 23.90 -5.19 -9.20
C ASP A 255 22.47 -4.71 -9.42
N THR A 256 21.51 -5.30 -8.72
CA THR A 256 20.11 -4.83 -8.67
C THR A 256 20.02 -3.38 -8.16
N GLN A 257 20.72 -3.04 -7.08
CA GLN A 257 20.74 -1.68 -6.57
C GLN A 257 21.33 -0.68 -7.56
N ALA A 258 22.38 -1.06 -8.28
CA ALA A 258 22.97 -0.24 -9.32
C ALA A 258 22.02 -0.04 -10.51
N ALA A 259 21.36 -1.11 -10.95
CA ALA A 259 20.38 -1.07 -12.04
C ALA A 259 19.20 -0.17 -11.70
N LEU A 260 18.64 -0.25 -10.47
CA LEU A 260 17.49 0.53 -10.04
C LEU A 260 17.75 2.05 -9.99
N LYS A 261 18.99 2.51 -9.84
CA LYS A 261 19.31 3.95 -9.81
C LYS A 261 18.87 4.71 -11.03
N ASN A 262 18.93 4.07 -12.21
CA ASN A 262 18.61 4.70 -13.49
C ASN A 262 17.51 3.94 -14.24
N TYR A 263 16.84 3.02 -13.55
CA TYR A 263 15.80 2.22 -14.16
C TYR A 263 14.61 3.08 -14.58
N LYS A 264 14.14 2.82 -15.79
CA LYS A 264 12.88 3.37 -16.33
C LYS A 264 12.11 2.22 -16.92
N SER A 265 10.90 1.99 -16.45
CA SER A 265 10.04 0.93 -16.99
C SER A 265 9.78 1.14 -18.50
N LEU A 266 9.60 0.08 -19.24
CA LEU A 266 9.22 0.14 -20.66
C LEU A 266 7.90 0.90 -20.84
N ILE A 267 6.99 0.73 -19.91
CA ILE A 267 5.71 1.44 -19.88
C ILE A 267 5.94 2.95 -19.78
N SER A 268 6.77 3.41 -18.84
CA SER A 268 7.08 4.85 -18.67
C SER A 268 7.81 5.47 -19.87
N GLN A 269 8.43 4.64 -20.71
CA GLN A 269 9.07 5.05 -21.96
C GLN A 269 8.10 5.06 -23.15
N GLY A 270 6.80 4.80 -22.96
CA GLY A 270 5.81 4.65 -24.03
C GLY A 270 5.90 3.32 -24.79
N ARG A 271 6.66 2.35 -24.29
CA ARG A 271 6.89 1.03 -24.86
C ARG A 271 6.04 -0.08 -24.20
N GLY A 272 4.94 0.31 -23.56
CA GLY A 272 4.06 -0.60 -22.84
C GLY A 272 3.52 -1.77 -23.70
N ALA A 273 3.40 -1.60 -25.02
CA ALA A 273 2.98 -2.67 -25.91
C ALA A 273 3.94 -3.89 -25.92
N GLU A 274 5.20 -3.72 -25.54
CA GLU A 274 6.19 -4.80 -25.50
C GLU A 274 6.02 -5.73 -24.30
N VAL A 275 5.30 -5.29 -23.28
CA VAL A 275 5.14 -6.03 -22.01
C VAL A 275 3.68 -6.29 -21.63
N LEU A 276 2.71 -5.64 -22.31
CA LEU A 276 1.28 -5.74 -21.98
C LEU A 276 0.46 -6.51 -23.04
N PHE A 277 1.06 -6.83 -24.21
CA PHE A 277 0.42 -7.55 -25.31
C PHE A 277 1.19 -8.79 -25.73
#